data_8b73205a90548314205f010ab385432a
#
_entry.id   8b73205a90548314205f010ab385432a
#
_cell.length_a   1.000
_cell.length_b   1.000
_cell.length_c   1.000
_cell.angle_alpha   90.00
_cell.angle_beta   90.00
_cell.angle_gamma   90.00
#
_symmetry.space_group_name_H-M   'P 1'
#
loop_
_entity.id
_entity.type
_entity.pdbx_description
1 polymer ?
#
loop_
_entity_poly.entity_id
_entity_poly.type
_entity_poly.pdbx_seq_one_letter_code
_entity_poly.pdbx_strand_id
1 'polypeptide(L)'
;GGTDMTGGPLSDSIVVVFTRYMNRLKGLVGEHAVVEPGMYYRDFDTETKKHGLIMPSYPASREICAMGGMAANNAGGEKNLRYGKTDRYVKKVTMVLWDGKPHVFKPLHQGEWEQKIKEESVEGDIYRRMHKMITGNRGIIEKARPGVSKNSSGYALWSVFDEERGVFDLTKVIVGSQGTLGIIT
;
A
#
# COMPACT_ATOMS: atom_id res chain seq x y z
N GLY A 1 -11.69 8.89 -3.96
CA GLY A 1 -12.02 9.52 -5.24
C GLY A 1 -13.24 8.90 -5.93
N GLY A 2 -13.75 7.74 -5.48
CA GLY A 2 -14.93 7.09 -6.07
C GLY A 2 -14.71 6.53 -7.49
N THR A 3 -13.47 6.23 -7.86
CA THR A 3 -13.12 5.76 -9.21
C THR A 3 -13.07 4.24 -9.34
N ASP A 4 -13.46 3.50 -8.30
CA ASP A 4 -13.53 2.05 -8.33
C ASP A 4 -14.68 1.60 -9.25
N MET A 5 -14.33 0.84 -10.28
CA MET A 5 -15.30 0.33 -11.27
C MET A 5 -16.11 -0.87 -10.74
N THR A 6 -15.70 -1.48 -9.64
CA THR A 6 -16.41 -2.62 -9.02
C THR A 6 -17.56 -2.16 -8.12
N GLY A 7 -17.76 -0.85 -7.97
CA GLY A 7 -18.85 -0.29 -7.17
C GLY A 7 -18.56 -0.23 -5.66
N GLY A 8 -17.32 -0.41 -5.23
CA GLY A 8 -16.93 -0.37 -3.83
C GLY A 8 -17.42 0.86 -3.03
N PRO A 9 -17.52 2.07 -3.62
CA PRO A 9 -18.08 3.23 -2.93
C PRO A 9 -19.61 3.23 -2.78
N LEU A 10 -20.31 2.33 -3.46
CA LEU A 10 -21.77 2.23 -3.40
C LEU A 10 -22.16 1.34 -2.22
N SER A 11 -22.73 1.94 -1.19
CA SER A 11 -23.07 1.24 0.05
C SER A 11 -24.19 1.95 0.77
N ASP A 12 -24.99 1.19 1.51
CA ASP A 12 -25.96 1.67 2.51
C ASP A 12 -25.33 1.84 3.90
N SER A 13 -24.03 1.56 4.00
CA SER A 13 -23.22 1.71 5.21
C SER A 13 -22.54 3.08 5.30
N ILE A 14 -21.60 3.23 6.25
CA ILE A 14 -20.82 4.45 6.43
C ILE A 14 -19.79 4.59 5.31
N VAL A 15 -19.89 5.68 4.55
CA VAL A 15 -18.91 6.04 3.51
C VAL A 15 -17.99 7.13 4.05
N VAL A 16 -16.70 6.84 4.17
CA VAL A 16 -15.67 7.78 4.61
C VAL A 16 -15.05 8.51 3.42
N VAL A 17 -15.31 9.82 3.31
CA VAL A 17 -14.82 10.66 2.21
C VAL A 17 -13.53 11.38 2.63
N PHE A 18 -12.38 10.88 2.18
CA PHE A 18 -11.06 11.45 2.53
C PHE A 18 -10.74 12.74 1.76
N THR A 19 -11.23 12.88 0.53
CA THR A 19 -10.86 13.99 -0.38
C THR A 19 -11.25 15.37 0.15
N ARG A 20 -12.10 15.45 1.15
CA ARG A 20 -12.57 16.72 1.72
C ARG A 20 -11.61 17.33 2.74
N TYR A 21 -10.98 16.50 3.59
CA TYR A 21 -10.21 16.98 4.74
C TYR A 21 -8.80 16.41 4.85
N MET A 22 -8.55 15.21 4.30
CA MET A 22 -7.26 14.54 4.34
C MET A 22 -6.65 14.51 2.93
N ASN A 23 -6.36 15.68 2.36
CA ASN A 23 -6.02 15.86 0.94
C ASN A 23 -4.74 16.67 0.70
N ARG A 24 -3.83 16.72 1.68
CA ARG A 24 -2.63 17.55 1.61
C ARG A 24 -1.37 16.74 1.29
N LEU A 25 -0.43 17.38 0.59
CA LEU A 25 0.97 16.98 0.60
C LEU A 25 1.58 17.47 1.93
N LYS A 26 1.98 16.53 2.80
CA LYS A 26 2.53 16.85 4.13
C LYS A 26 4.01 17.22 4.06
N GLY A 27 4.74 16.72 3.07
CA GLY A 27 6.15 17.01 2.89
C GLY A 27 6.75 16.27 1.71
N LEU A 28 7.88 16.80 1.26
CA LEU A 28 8.73 16.21 0.22
C LEU A 28 10.17 16.23 0.74
N VAL A 29 10.80 15.07 0.84
CA VAL A 29 12.18 14.93 1.28
C VAL A 29 12.94 14.05 0.30
N GLY A 30 13.87 14.63 -0.45
CA GLY A 30 14.52 13.96 -1.56
C GLY A 30 13.48 13.47 -2.58
N GLU A 31 13.46 12.18 -2.87
CA GLU A 31 12.51 11.55 -3.79
C GLU A 31 11.26 10.98 -3.07
N HIS A 32 11.07 11.30 -1.80
CA HIS A 32 9.98 10.77 -1.00
C HIS A 32 8.97 11.84 -0.65
N ALA A 33 7.70 11.58 -0.94
CA ALA A 33 6.57 12.42 -0.58
C ALA A 33 5.73 11.77 0.53
N VAL A 34 5.33 12.56 1.52
CA VAL A 34 4.33 12.18 2.51
C VAL A 34 3.02 12.83 2.13
N VAL A 35 2.01 12.02 1.85
CA VAL A 35 0.74 12.48 1.28
C VAL A 35 -0.44 11.89 2.04
N GLU A 36 -1.47 12.70 2.24
CA GLU A 36 -2.74 12.24 2.81
C GLU A 36 -3.55 11.44 1.78
N PRO A 37 -4.35 10.45 2.20
CA PRO A 37 -5.02 9.50 1.30
C PRO A 37 -6.04 10.13 0.37
N GLY A 38 -6.63 11.27 0.74
CA GLY A 38 -7.62 11.99 -0.07
C GLY A 38 -7.03 12.95 -1.10
N MET A 39 -5.73 13.12 -1.15
CA MET A 39 -5.09 13.96 -2.17
C MET A 39 -5.33 13.37 -3.55
N TYR A 40 -5.79 14.17 -4.50
CA TYR A 40 -5.92 13.73 -5.89
C TYR A 40 -4.55 13.55 -6.54
N TYR A 41 -4.41 12.53 -7.37
CA TYR A 41 -3.14 12.29 -8.08
C TYR A 41 -2.72 13.48 -8.94
N ARG A 42 -3.64 14.15 -9.63
CA ARG A 42 -3.35 15.33 -10.45
C ARG A 42 -2.69 16.46 -9.66
N ASP A 43 -3.16 16.69 -8.42
CA ASP A 43 -2.63 17.73 -7.55
C ASP A 43 -1.25 17.32 -7.00
N PHE A 44 -1.10 16.04 -6.62
CA PHE A 44 0.17 15.44 -6.25
C PHE A 44 1.22 15.53 -7.37
N ASP A 45 0.86 15.17 -8.61
CA ASP A 45 1.72 15.22 -9.80
C ASP A 45 2.15 16.66 -10.11
N THR A 46 1.22 17.60 -9.95
CA THR A 46 1.52 19.04 -10.11
C THR A 46 2.56 19.52 -9.11
N GLU A 47 2.42 19.14 -7.83
CA GLU A 47 3.36 19.55 -6.79
C GLU A 47 4.73 18.86 -6.95
N THR A 48 4.78 17.56 -7.23
CA THR A 48 6.05 16.83 -7.37
C THR A 48 6.83 17.26 -8.61
N LYS A 49 6.16 17.62 -9.70
CA LYS A 49 6.80 18.16 -10.91
C LYS A 49 7.54 19.47 -10.68
N LYS A 50 7.16 20.30 -9.73
CA LYS A 50 7.92 21.50 -9.35
C LYS A 50 9.32 21.16 -8.84
N HIS A 51 9.52 19.94 -8.38
CA HIS A 51 10.79 19.40 -7.91
C HIS A 51 11.46 18.43 -8.90
N GLY A 52 10.98 18.38 -10.14
CA GLY A 52 11.50 17.46 -11.18
C GLY A 52 11.15 15.98 -10.95
N LEU A 53 10.18 15.68 -10.07
CA LEU A 53 9.79 14.33 -9.71
C LEU A 53 8.44 13.95 -10.31
N ILE A 54 8.31 12.68 -10.67
CA ILE A 54 7.04 12.09 -11.10
C ILE A 54 6.85 10.71 -10.45
N MET A 55 5.63 10.35 -10.14
CA MET A 55 5.24 8.99 -9.83
C MET A 55 4.62 8.37 -11.09
N PRO A 56 5.34 7.52 -11.83
CA PRO A 56 4.90 7.07 -13.16
C PRO A 56 3.82 5.98 -13.12
N SER A 57 3.54 5.42 -11.95
CA SER A 57 2.46 4.45 -11.75
C SER A 57 1.16 5.18 -11.40
N TYR A 58 0.31 5.40 -12.41
CA TYR A 58 -1.00 6.01 -12.24
C TYR A 58 -2.04 5.32 -13.13
N PRO A 59 -3.31 5.24 -12.69
CA PRO A 59 -4.39 4.67 -13.49
C PRO A 59 -4.88 5.66 -14.56
N ALA A 60 -5.69 5.17 -15.52
CA ALA A 60 -6.34 6.02 -16.50
C ALA A 60 -7.20 7.13 -15.85
N SER A 61 -7.73 6.88 -14.66
CA SER A 61 -8.50 7.84 -13.85
C SER A 61 -7.65 8.89 -13.11
N ARG A 62 -6.40 9.12 -13.51
CA ARG A 62 -5.43 10.00 -12.81
C ARG A 62 -5.95 11.39 -12.46
N GLU A 63 -6.88 11.92 -13.24
CA GLU A 63 -7.44 13.26 -13.00
C GLU A 63 -8.40 13.32 -11.80
N ILE A 64 -8.95 12.17 -11.40
CA ILE A 64 -9.99 12.09 -10.36
C ILE A 64 -9.71 11.02 -9.29
N CYS A 65 -8.68 10.19 -9.43
CA CYS A 65 -8.31 9.23 -8.41
C CYS A 65 -7.57 9.90 -7.24
N ALA A 66 -7.70 9.32 -6.04
CA ALA A 66 -7.03 9.76 -4.84
C ALA A 66 -5.90 8.80 -4.44
N MET A 67 -4.84 9.33 -3.79
CA MET A 67 -3.62 8.59 -3.45
C MET A 67 -3.88 7.36 -2.58
N GLY A 68 -4.74 7.46 -1.57
CA GLY A 68 -5.13 6.31 -0.74
C GLY A 68 -5.87 5.22 -1.52
N GLY A 69 -6.73 5.61 -2.46
CA GLY A 69 -7.39 4.68 -3.37
C GLY A 69 -6.41 3.99 -4.33
N MET A 70 -5.41 4.73 -4.82
CA MET A 70 -4.34 4.16 -5.64
C MET A 70 -3.54 3.11 -4.87
N ALA A 71 -3.21 3.38 -3.60
CA ALA A 71 -2.53 2.41 -2.74
C ALA A 71 -3.43 1.20 -2.46
N ALA A 72 -4.67 1.41 -2.02
CA ALA A 72 -5.60 0.32 -1.70
C ALA A 72 -5.90 -0.59 -2.91
N ASN A 73 -5.90 -0.04 -4.12
CA ASN A 73 -6.14 -0.80 -5.36
C ASN A 73 -4.85 -1.34 -6.00
N ASN A 74 -3.67 -1.04 -5.48
CA ASN A 74 -2.40 -1.24 -6.18
C ASN A 74 -2.49 -0.74 -7.62
N ALA A 75 -2.93 0.50 -7.78
CA ALA A 75 -3.29 1.07 -9.07
C ALA A 75 -2.09 1.13 -10.03
N GLY A 76 -2.42 1.11 -11.29
CA GLY A 76 -1.48 1.30 -12.36
C GLY A 76 -2.22 1.48 -13.68
N GLY A 77 -1.50 1.83 -14.74
CA GLY A 77 -2.09 2.14 -16.03
C GLY A 77 -1.17 1.85 -17.20
N GLU A 78 -1.19 2.69 -18.20
CA GLU A 78 -0.49 2.52 -19.48
C GLU A 78 1.02 2.32 -19.37
N LYS A 79 1.64 2.84 -18.31
CA LYS A 79 3.11 2.77 -18.10
C LYS A 79 3.56 1.59 -17.26
N ASN A 80 2.66 0.69 -16.86
CA ASN A 80 2.95 -0.41 -15.94
C ASN A 80 4.03 -1.38 -16.42
N LEU A 81 4.08 -1.66 -17.71
CA LEU A 81 5.09 -2.59 -18.26
C LEU A 81 6.51 -2.11 -17.98
N ARG A 82 6.73 -0.80 -18.05
CA ARG A 82 8.04 -0.19 -17.80
C ARG A 82 8.27 0.14 -16.32
N TYR A 83 7.28 0.71 -15.66
CA TYR A 83 7.46 1.33 -14.33
C TYR A 83 6.83 0.53 -13.19
N GLY A 84 6.03 -0.48 -13.48
CA GLY A 84 5.31 -1.26 -12.46
C GLY A 84 4.10 -0.53 -11.91
N LYS A 85 3.59 -1.04 -10.80
CA LYS A 85 2.39 -0.53 -10.13
C LYS A 85 2.74 0.28 -8.87
N THR A 86 1.71 0.75 -8.17
CA THR A 86 1.81 1.57 -6.96
C THR A 86 2.69 0.92 -5.87
N ASP A 87 2.67 -0.42 -5.73
CA ASP A 87 3.46 -1.17 -4.73
C ASP A 87 4.98 -0.97 -4.83
N ARG A 88 5.49 -0.55 -5.98
CA ARG A 88 6.90 -0.21 -6.15
C ARG A 88 7.28 1.13 -5.49
N TYR A 89 6.33 2.02 -5.35
CA TYR A 89 6.55 3.41 -4.94
C TYR A 89 6.17 3.68 -3.48
N VAL A 90 5.34 2.82 -2.89
CA VAL A 90 4.96 2.94 -1.49
C VAL A 90 6.08 2.44 -0.59
N LYS A 91 6.61 3.33 0.26
CA LYS A 91 7.68 3.03 1.22
C LYS A 91 7.17 2.87 2.65
N LYS A 92 6.08 3.54 2.97
CA LYS A 92 5.47 3.52 4.30
C LYS A 92 3.98 3.78 4.18
N VAL A 93 3.19 3.09 4.99
CA VAL A 93 1.74 3.29 5.10
C VAL A 93 1.39 3.45 6.56
N THR A 94 0.60 4.48 6.87
CA THR A 94 -0.13 4.56 8.13
C THR A 94 -1.54 4.06 7.88
N MET A 95 -2.07 3.23 8.77
CA MET A 95 -3.46 2.81 8.71
C MET A 95 -4.06 2.61 10.11
N VAL A 96 -5.35 2.88 10.21
CA VAL A 96 -6.13 2.59 11.40
C VAL A 96 -6.64 1.16 11.30
N LEU A 97 -6.37 0.36 12.33
CA LEU A 97 -6.79 -1.03 12.42
C LEU A 97 -8.05 -1.18 13.30
N TRP A 98 -8.42 -2.42 13.60
CA TRP A 98 -9.60 -2.78 14.40
C TRP A 98 -9.60 -2.26 15.83
N ASP A 99 -8.43 -1.90 16.36
CA ASP A 99 -8.28 -1.30 17.69
C ASP A 99 -8.53 0.22 17.71
N GLY A 100 -8.87 0.80 16.55
CA GLY A 100 -9.13 2.24 16.38
C GLY A 100 -7.88 3.11 16.44
N LYS A 101 -6.67 2.53 16.45
CA LYS A 101 -5.41 3.27 16.54
C LYS A 101 -4.65 3.28 15.20
N PRO A 102 -3.88 4.35 14.93
CA PRO A 102 -3.00 4.39 13.79
C PRO A 102 -1.76 3.52 14.02
N HIS A 103 -1.44 2.70 13.03
CA HIS A 103 -0.26 1.85 12.98
C HIS A 103 0.56 2.16 11.74
N VAL A 104 1.89 2.05 11.85
CA VAL A 104 2.83 2.39 10.78
C VAL A 104 3.50 1.12 10.26
N PHE A 105 3.31 0.87 8.97
CA PHE A 105 3.93 -0.25 8.27
C PHE A 105 4.98 0.25 7.28
N LYS A 106 6.16 -0.32 7.34
CA LYS A 106 7.31 -0.08 6.45
C LYS A 106 8.10 -1.38 6.29
N PRO A 107 9.00 -1.47 5.31
CA PRO A 107 9.98 -2.55 5.28
C PRO A 107 10.79 -2.57 6.57
N LEU A 108 10.95 -3.73 7.18
CA LEU A 108 11.77 -3.96 8.36
C LEU A 108 12.93 -4.89 7.99
N HIS A 109 14.15 -4.50 8.35
CA HIS A 109 15.34 -5.35 8.23
C HIS A 109 15.39 -6.41 9.33
N GLN A 110 16.25 -7.40 9.19
CA GLN A 110 16.28 -8.62 10.01
C GLN A 110 16.21 -8.32 11.52
N GLY A 111 17.05 -7.50 12.07
CA GLY A 111 17.02 -7.16 13.51
C GLY A 111 15.74 -6.44 13.94
N GLU A 112 15.15 -5.61 13.05
CA GLU A 112 13.94 -4.85 13.34
C GLU A 112 12.71 -5.77 13.40
N TRP A 113 12.49 -6.65 12.40
CA TRP A 113 11.32 -7.52 12.39
C TRP A 113 11.44 -8.65 13.43
N GLU A 114 12.64 -9.18 13.71
CA GLU A 114 12.87 -10.14 14.78
C GLU A 114 12.55 -9.55 16.17
N GLN A 115 12.80 -8.28 16.38
CA GLN A 115 12.40 -7.58 17.58
C GLN A 115 10.90 -7.30 17.59
N LYS A 116 10.33 -6.88 16.45
CA LYS A 116 8.90 -6.58 16.30
C LYS A 116 8.02 -7.80 16.62
N ILE A 117 8.36 -9.01 16.20
CA ILE A 117 7.59 -10.23 16.49
C ILE A 117 7.57 -10.61 17.97
N LYS A 118 8.47 -10.07 18.79
CA LYS A 118 8.53 -10.30 20.24
C LYS A 118 7.71 -9.29 21.05
N GLU A 119 7.28 -8.21 20.42
CA GLU A 119 6.48 -7.19 21.10
C GLU A 119 5.09 -7.72 21.50
N GLU A 120 4.65 -7.38 22.70
CA GLU A 120 3.28 -7.60 23.17
C GLU A 120 2.39 -6.40 22.74
N SER A 121 2.19 -6.28 21.42
CA SER A 121 1.44 -5.20 20.79
C SER A 121 0.60 -5.75 19.63
N VAL A 122 -0.37 -4.96 19.15
CA VAL A 122 -1.16 -5.28 17.96
C VAL A 122 -0.25 -5.49 16.75
N GLU A 123 0.73 -4.62 16.55
CA GLU A 123 1.70 -4.78 15.47
C GLU A 123 2.53 -6.06 15.65
N GLY A 124 3.06 -6.30 16.85
CA GLY A 124 3.85 -7.50 17.16
C GLY A 124 3.08 -8.80 16.87
N ASP A 125 1.79 -8.85 17.21
CA ASP A 125 0.93 -10.00 16.89
C ASP A 125 0.74 -10.18 15.38
N ILE A 126 0.50 -9.09 14.64
CA ILE A 126 0.39 -9.11 13.17
C ILE A 126 1.68 -9.65 12.55
N TYR A 127 2.84 -9.08 12.89
CA TYR A 127 4.13 -9.53 12.35
C TYR A 127 4.42 -10.98 12.68
N ARG A 128 4.18 -11.42 13.92
CA ARG A 128 4.37 -12.80 14.38
C ARG A 128 3.51 -13.79 13.61
N ARG A 129 2.22 -13.49 13.43
CA ARG A 129 1.28 -14.36 12.69
C ARG A 129 1.63 -14.41 11.21
N MET A 130 1.93 -13.26 10.61
CA MET A 130 2.30 -13.16 9.20
C MET A 130 3.62 -13.90 8.93
N HIS A 131 4.63 -13.75 9.78
CA HIS A 131 5.88 -14.48 9.67
C HIS A 131 5.65 -16.00 9.73
N LYS A 132 4.93 -16.47 10.74
CA LYS A 132 4.58 -17.89 10.89
C LYS A 132 3.82 -18.43 9.68
N MET A 133 2.84 -17.68 9.19
CA MET A 133 2.04 -18.09 8.04
C MET A 133 2.89 -18.18 6.77
N ILE A 134 3.71 -17.19 6.48
CA ILE A 134 4.53 -17.15 5.26
C ILE A 134 5.61 -18.22 5.29
N THR A 135 6.35 -18.34 6.39
CA THR A 135 7.43 -19.33 6.49
C THR A 135 6.89 -20.77 6.49
N GLY A 136 5.76 -21.00 7.17
CA GLY A 136 5.13 -22.33 7.24
C GLY A 136 4.45 -22.78 5.93
N ASN A 137 4.16 -21.85 5.01
CA ASN A 137 3.46 -22.15 3.76
C ASN A 137 4.23 -21.70 2.51
N ARG A 138 5.53 -21.51 2.62
CA ARG A 138 6.36 -20.93 1.55
C ARG A 138 6.18 -21.62 0.20
N GLY A 139 6.25 -22.95 0.18
CA GLY A 139 6.12 -23.71 -1.08
C GLY A 139 4.79 -23.52 -1.79
N ILE A 140 3.70 -23.38 -1.01
CA ILE A 140 2.36 -23.12 -1.56
C ILE A 140 2.28 -21.68 -2.07
N ILE A 141 2.81 -20.71 -1.32
CA ILE A 141 2.81 -19.30 -1.67
C ILE A 141 3.61 -19.05 -2.96
N GLU A 142 4.80 -19.61 -3.08
CA GLU A 142 5.62 -19.48 -4.29
C GLU A 142 4.96 -20.14 -5.50
N LYS A 143 4.37 -21.33 -5.33
CA LYS A 143 3.63 -22.02 -6.39
C LYS A 143 2.40 -21.23 -6.86
N ALA A 144 1.76 -20.49 -5.95
CA ALA A 144 0.59 -19.68 -6.25
C ALA A 144 0.95 -18.33 -6.89
N ARG A 145 2.23 -17.97 -6.96
CA ARG A 145 2.69 -16.71 -7.57
C ARG A 145 2.35 -16.71 -9.06
N PRO A 146 1.59 -15.71 -9.54
CA PRO A 146 1.24 -15.64 -10.96
C PRO A 146 2.48 -15.38 -11.83
N GLY A 147 2.66 -16.18 -12.88
CA GLY A 147 3.74 -16.03 -13.87
C GLY A 147 3.47 -14.97 -14.92
N VAL A 148 2.87 -13.84 -14.56
CA VAL A 148 2.48 -12.76 -15.48
C VAL A 148 3.15 -11.45 -15.10
N SER A 149 3.34 -10.57 -16.06
CA SER A 149 3.98 -9.26 -15.87
C SER A 149 3.12 -8.28 -15.05
N LYS A 150 1.80 -8.48 -15.03
CA LYS A 150 0.84 -7.66 -14.28
C LYS A 150 -0.15 -8.56 -13.56
N ASN A 151 -0.17 -8.50 -12.24
CA ASN A 151 -1.18 -9.12 -11.40
C ASN A 151 -1.79 -8.07 -10.46
N SER A 152 -3.10 -8.03 -10.36
CA SER A 152 -3.85 -7.16 -9.44
C SER A 152 -4.85 -7.96 -8.59
N SER A 153 -4.70 -9.30 -8.56
CA SER A 153 -5.60 -10.19 -7.82
C SER A 153 -4.95 -10.66 -6.52
N GLY A 154 -5.72 -10.60 -5.45
CA GLY A 154 -5.35 -11.12 -4.13
C GLY A 154 -4.18 -10.39 -3.48
N TYR A 155 -3.74 -10.95 -2.36
CA TYR A 155 -2.59 -10.43 -1.61
C TYR A 155 -1.29 -11.01 -2.16
N ALA A 156 -0.29 -10.15 -2.38
CA ALA A 156 1.03 -10.54 -2.89
C ALA A 156 1.91 -11.13 -1.77
N LEU A 157 1.50 -12.25 -1.17
CA LEU A 157 2.18 -12.88 -0.03
C LEU A 157 3.63 -13.28 -0.35
N TRP A 158 3.91 -13.64 -1.60
CA TRP A 158 5.27 -13.96 -2.10
C TRP A 158 6.24 -12.78 -2.08
N SER A 159 5.74 -11.55 -1.89
CA SER A 159 6.56 -10.32 -1.87
C SER A 159 6.79 -9.77 -0.46
N VAL A 160 6.23 -10.41 0.59
CA VAL A 160 6.28 -9.90 1.96
C VAL A 160 7.62 -10.19 2.62
N PHE A 161 8.19 -11.37 2.41
CA PHE A 161 9.42 -11.78 3.06
C PHE A 161 10.50 -12.14 2.03
N ASP A 162 11.48 -11.24 1.91
CA ASP A 162 12.70 -11.44 1.14
C ASP A 162 13.78 -11.99 2.10
N GLU A 163 13.94 -13.32 2.13
CA GLU A 163 14.91 -13.98 3.01
C GLU A 163 16.36 -13.67 2.63
N GLU A 164 16.66 -13.49 1.33
CA GLU A 164 18.03 -13.21 0.88
C GLU A 164 18.50 -11.85 1.40
N ARG A 165 17.59 -10.87 1.44
CA ARG A 165 17.87 -9.53 1.96
C ARG A 165 17.53 -9.37 3.43
N GLY A 166 16.88 -10.35 4.04
CA GLY A 166 16.40 -10.30 5.42
C GLY A 166 15.34 -9.21 5.64
N VAL A 167 14.51 -8.91 4.63
CA VAL A 167 13.51 -7.82 4.68
C VAL A 167 12.11 -8.39 4.80
N PHE A 168 11.37 -7.92 5.80
CA PHE A 168 9.95 -8.22 6.00
C PHE A 168 9.10 -6.96 5.76
N ASP A 169 8.25 -6.97 4.73
CA ASP A 169 7.53 -5.80 4.24
C ASP A 169 6.02 -6.03 4.11
N LEU A 170 5.28 -5.66 5.14
CA LEU A 170 3.82 -5.76 5.13
C LEU A 170 3.14 -4.72 4.22
N THR A 171 3.85 -3.70 3.75
CA THR A 171 3.26 -2.78 2.75
C THR A 171 2.86 -3.51 1.47
N LYS A 172 3.50 -4.64 1.15
CA LYS A 172 3.18 -5.49 -0.02
C LYS A 172 1.81 -6.18 0.05
N VAL A 173 1.26 -6.32 1.25
CA VAL A 173 -0.09 -6.85 1.47
C VAL A 173 -1.11 -5.72 1.59
N ILE A 174 -0.71 -4.61 2.23
CA ILE A 174 -1.56 -3.43 2.44
C ILE A 174 -1.87 -2.76 1.10
N VAL A 175 -0.85 -2.59 0.25
CA VAL A 175 -1.04 -2.07 -1.11
C VAL A 175 -1.73 -3.13 -1.97
N GLY A 176 -2.94 -2.86 -2.37
CA GLY A 176 -3.82 -3.80 -3.07
C GLY A 176 -4.83 -4.51 -2.18
N SER A 177 -4.91 -4.15 -0.89
CA SER A 177 -5.85 -4.78 0.07
C SER A 177 -7.32 -4.41 -0.15
N GLN A 178 -7.63 -3.47 -1.03
CA GLN A 178 -9.01 -3.05 -1.36
C GLN A 178 -9.82 -2.59 -0.12
N GLY A 179 -9.16 -2.06 0.91
CA GLY A 179 -9.79 -1.64 2.15
C GLY A 179 -10.16 -2.77 3.13
N THR A 180 -9.78 -4.01 2.85
CA THR A 180 -10.15 -5.18 3.67
C THR A 180 -9.34 -5.33 4.95
N LEU A 181 -8.19 -4.66 5.08
CA LEU A 181 -7.27 -4.80 6.22
C LEU A 181 -7.34 -3.64 7.21
N GLY A 182 -7.90 -2.51 6.81
CA GLY A 182 -7.98 -1.31 7.65
C GLY A 182 -8.12 -0.05 6.80
N ILE A 183 -8.07 1.11 7.44
CA ILE A 183 -8.27 2.43 6.82
C ILE A 183 -6.91 3.10 6.66
N ILE A 184 -6.46 3.31 5.42
CA ILE A 184 -5.22 4.05 5.10
C ILE A 184 -5.42 5.53 5.42
N THR A 185 -4.46 6.13 6.17
CA THR A 185 -4.53 7.53 6.64
C THR A 185 -3.27 8.32 6.33
#